data_cf7fd619d46cd6b20fad9da2a8a36d03
#
_entry.id   cf7fd619d46cd6b20fad9da2a8a36d03
#
_cell.length_a   1.000
_cell.length_b   1.000
_cell.length_c   1.000
_cell.angle_alpha   90.00
_cell.angle_beta   90.00
_cell.angle_gamma   90.00
#
_symmetry.space_group_name_H-M   'P 1'
#
loop_
_entity.id
_entity.type
_entity.pdbx_description
1 polymer ?
#
loop_
_entity_poly.entity_id
_entity_poly.type
_entity_poly.pdbx_seq_one_letter_code
_entity_poly.pdbx_strand_id
1 'polypeptide(L)'
;TNYKSNSVDFDAGVFGSIYSGDHYGEITWARYFAQDEEAGYRYYFGTADKNEFTTFAKATWRINDMWSVFGDLQGRFISYETDGINSDIDEFIIDENYSFFNPKAGLTLTLNEENKIYASYARANREPSRTDFENGNPVPETLNDFELGYRFTKERARVFANLYFMDYRDQLVLTGAIDDVGAPIRQNSGSSYRLGLEVEAGFQLGRQFAITPNIALSTNKNRDFFFQRDGELQNLGNTNISFSPEIIAGNRLDFFPVQNLRLSLLSKYVGEQYLGNIDAESSKLDAYFINDFNVQYDLKNIGFAKRVTLTALVNNIFSEEYVSNGYFFTYDDDFSNPGTVTTIEGAGYYPQAKINFLIGATVRF
;
A
#
# COMPACT_ATOMS: atom_id res chain seq x y z
N THR A 1 14.58 -25.48 7.95
CA THR A 1 16.01 -25.86 7.90
C THR A 1 16.82 -24.64 7.51
N ASN A 2 17.90 -24.42 8.23
CA ASN A 2 18.79 -23.28 8.03
C ASN A 2 20.23 -23.81 7.93
N TYR A 3 20.97 -23.41 6.92
CA TYR A 3 22.38 -23.73 6.70
C TYR A 3 23.16 -22.48 6.37
N LYS A 4 24.27 -22.25 7.02
CA LYS A 4 25.12 -21.09 6.81
C LYS A 4 26.59 -21.48 6.74
N SER A 5 27.27 -21.02 5.67
CA SER A 5 28.70 -21.13 5.48
C SER A 5 29.30 -19.79 5.02
N ASN A 6 30.60 -19.76 4.80
CA ASN A 6 31.27 -18.56 4.28
C ASN A 6 30.76 -18.17 2.88
N SER A 7 30.36 -19.13 2.05
CA SER A 7 29.97 -18.90 0.66
C SER A 7 28.47 -19.07 0.39
N VAL A 8 27.74 -19.81 1.25
CA VAL A 8 26.33 -20.12 0.99
C VAL A 8 25.53 -19.93 2.27
N ASP A 9 24.44 -19.17 2.16
CA ASP A 9 23.35 -19.16 3.14
C ASP A 9 22.13 -19.81 2.49
N PHE A 10 21.54 -20.80 3.14
CA PHE A 10 20.37 -21.54 2.65
C PHE A 10 19.33 -21.66 3.74
N ASP A 11 18.08 -21.33 3.37
CA ASP A 11 16.91 -21.53 4.24
C ASP A 11 15.82 -22.26 3.47
N ALA A 12 15.20 -23.24 4.09
CA ALA A 12 14.00 -23.89 3.57
C ALA A 12 13.00 -24.11 4.70
N GLY A 13 11.74 -23.98 4.39
CA GLY A 13 10.69 -24.13 5.36
C GLY A 13 9.33 -24.40 4.74
N VAL A 14 8.42 -24.73 5.63
CA VAL A 14 6.99 -24.89 5.35
C VAL A 14 6.21 -24.04 6.34
N PHE A 15 5.09 -23.54 5.91
CA PHE A 15 4.12 -22.82 6.72
C PHE A 15 2.72 -23.37 6.42
N GLY A 16 1.91 -23.50 7.43
CA GLY A 16 0.50 -23.88 7.30
C GLY A 16 -0.36 -22.94 8.12
N SER A 17 -1.50 -22.55 7.57
CA SER A 17 -2.51 -21.75 8.24
C SER A 17 -3.88 -22.36 8.02
N ILE A 18 -4.67 -22.44 9.07
CA ILE A 18 -6.07 -22.87 9.05
C ILE A 18 -6.86 -21.73 9.68
N TYR A 19 -7.79 -21.20 8.91
CA TYR A 19 -8.73 -20.19 9.38
C TYR A 19 -10.14 -20.75 9.22
N SER A 20 -10.95 -20.64 10.28
CA SER A 20 -12.38 -20.89 10.24
C SER A 20 -13.07 -19.79 11.02
N GLY A 21 -14.12 -19.23 10.47
CA GLY A 21 -14.82 -18.10 11.09
C GLY A 21 -16.24 -17.92 10.61
N ASP A 22 -17.07 -17.35 11.48
CA ASP A 22 -18.42 -16.93 11.18
C ASP A 22 -18.45 -15.45 10.80
N HIS A 23 -19.19 -15.14 9.77
CA HIS A 23 -19.47 -13.78 9.31
C HIS A 23 -20.96 -13.49 9.47
N TYR A 24 -21.31 -12.52 10.29
CA TYR A 24 -22.71 -12.20 10.56
C TYR A 24 -22.90 -10.74 10.95
N GLY A 25 -24.09 -10.23 10.72
CA GLY A 25 -24.53 -8.95 11.23
C GLY A 25 -25.69 -9.12 12.21
N GLU A 26 -25.64 -8.39 13.32
CA GLU A 26 -26.68 -8.36 14.34
C GLU A 26 -27.30 -6.97 14.45
N ILE A 27 -28.62 -6.88 14.50
CA ILE A 27 -29.31 -5.63 14.81
C ILE A 27 -29.24 -5.42 16.33
N THR A 28 -28.31 -4.58 16.76
CA THR A 28 -28.13 -4.30 18.18
C THR A 28 -29.16 -3.31 18.72
N TRP A 29 -29.69 -2.45 17.86
CA TRP A 29 -30.72 -1.49 18.18
C TRP A 29 -31.51 -1.09 16.94
N ALA A 30 -32.85 -1.00 17.08
CA ALA A 30 -33.73 -0.40 16.10
C ALA A 30 -34.82 0.38 16.80
N ARG A 31 -35.34 1.44 16.20
CA ARG A 31 -36.48 2.21 16.72
C ARG A 31 -37.74 1.36 16.75
N TYR A 32 -37.91 0.49 15.79
CA TYR A 32 -38.99 -0.49 15.66
C TYR A 32 -38.37 -1.79 15.13
N PHE A 33 -38.72 -2.91 15.73
CA PHE A 33 -38.41 -4.24 15.20
C PHE A 33 -39.61 -4.74 14.40
N ALA A 34 -39.34 -5.54 13.37
CA ALA A 34 -40.39 -6.29 12.69
C ALA A 34 -41.03 -7.30 13.65
N GLN A 35 -42.22 -7.78 13.30
CA GLN A 35 -42.93 -8.75 14.13
C GLN A 35 -42.03 -10.02 14.21
N ASP A 36 -41.79 -10.50 15.43
CA ASP A 36 -40.93 -11.65 15.75
C ASP A 36 -39.43 -11.41 15.72
N GLU A 37 -38.95 -10.16 15.55
CA GLU A 37 -37.52 -9.81 15.67
C GLU A 37 -37.26 -9.04 16.99
N GLU A 38 -36.05 -9.20 17.54
CA GLU A 38 -35.57 -8.52 18.75
C GLU A 38 -34.11 -8.10 18.62
N ALA A 39 -33.61 -7.33 19.57
CA ALA A 39 -32.18 -6.97 19.63
C ALA A 39 -31.32 -8.23 19.70
N GLY A 40 -30.29 -8.28 18.82
CA GLY A 40 -29.48 -9.48 18.60
C GLY A 40 -29.94 -10.35 17.44
N TYR A 41 -31.02 -9.94 16.72
CA TYR A 41 -31.41 -10.64 15.49
C TYR A 41 -30.30 -10.58 14.45
N ARG A 42 -29.91 -11.77 13.95
CA ARG A 42 -28.92 -11.90 12.88
C ARG A 42 -29.62 -11.78 11.53
N TYR A 43 -29.38 -10.68 10.82
CA TYR A 43 -30.00 -10.45 9.51
C TYR A 43 -29.22 -11.09 8.37
N TYR A 44 -27.95 -11.46 8.58
CA TYR A 44 -27.18 -12.33 7.68
C TYR A 44 -26.24 -13.23 8.49
N PHE A 45 -25.88 -14.38 7.91
CA PHE A 45 -24.92 -15.31 8.46
C PHE A 45 -24.26 -16.11 7.36
N GLY A 46 -22.95 -16.31 7.46
CA GLY A 46 -22.19 -17.21 6.60
C GLY A 46 -20.96 -17.70 7.31
N THR A 47 -20.44 -18.84 6.89
CA THR A 47 -19.20 -19.44 7.37
C THR A 47 -18.08 -19.23 6.35
N ALA A 48 -16.84 -19.17 6.79
CA ALA A 48 -15.68 -19.12 5.92
C ALA A 48 -14.55 -19.99 6.47
N ASP A 49 -14.03 -20.85 5.61
CA ASP A 49 -12.87 -21.70 5.88
C ASP A 49 -11.78 -21.40 4.85
N LYS A 50 -10.56 -21.08 5.34
CA LYS A 50 -9.40 -20.86 4.49
C LYS A 50 -8.22 -21.62 4.99
N ASN A 51 -7.71 -22.55 4.17
CA ASN A 51 -6.54 -23.36 4.47
C ASN A 51 -5.41 -22.94 3.53
N GLU A 52 -4.22 -22.71 4.08
CA GLU A 52 -3.04 -22.39 3.30
C GLU A 52 -1.89 -23.33 3.68
N PHE A 53 -1.21 -23.84 2.66
CA PHE A 53 0.06 -24.53 2.78
C PHE A 53 1.09 -23.86 1.86
N THR A 54 2.17 -23.40 2.46
CA THR A 54 3.28 -22.73 1.75
C THR A 54 4.57 -23.48 1.99
N THR A 55 5.33 -23.73 0.92
CA THR A 55 6.69 -24.25 1.01
C THR A 55 7.64 -23.29 0.31
N PHE A 56 8.84 -23.14 0.85
CA PHE A 56 9.87 -22.30 0.23
C PHE A 56 11.28 -22.84 0.44
N ALA A 57 12.14 -22.48 -0.50
CA ALA A 57 13.58 -22.68 -0.41
C ALA A 57 14.28 -21.45 -0.98
N LYS A 58 15.16 -20.81 -0.21
CA LYS A 58 15.96 -19.68 -0.63
C LYS A 58 17.42 -19.91 -0.37
N ALA A 59 18.26 -19.41 -1.27
CA ALA A 59 19.70 -19.46 -1.15
C ALA A 59 20.36 -18.16 -1.57
N THR A 60 21.39 -17.76 -0.86
CA THR A 60 22.32 -16.73 -1.28
C THR A 60 23.70 -17.37 -1.43
N TRP A 61 24.26 -17.31 -2.61
CA TRP A 61 25.59 -17.79 -2.91
C TRP A 61 26.56 -16.63 -3.17
N ARG A 62 27.54 -16.47 -2.30
CA ARG A 62 28.67 -15.54 -2.49
C ARG A 62 29.71 -16.23 -3.36
N ILE A 63 29.72 -15.90 -4.66
CA ILE A 63 30.64 -16.50 -5.65
C ILE A 63 32.07 -16.07 -5.33
N ASN A 64 32.24 -14.79 -5.00
CA ASN A 64 33.48 -14.18 -4.55
C ASN A 64 33.17 -12.86 -3.80
N ASP A 65 34.17 -12.06 -3.48
CA ASP A 65 34.04 -10.80 -2.73
C ASP A 65 33.20 -9.74 -3.49
N MET A 66 33.12 -9.84 -4.83
CA MET A 66 32.39 -8.91 -5.69
C MET A 66 30.99 -9.40 -6.01
N TRP A 67 30.77 -10.68 -6.24
CA TRP A 67 29.54 -11.23 -6.79
C TRP A 67 28.80 -12.12 -5.81
N SER A 68 27.52 -11.85 -5.65
CA SER A 68 26.61 -12.73 -4.94
C SER A 68 25.30 -12.92 -5.71
N VAL A 69 24.78 -14.13 -5.72
CA VAL A 69 23.52 -14.50 -6.37
C VAL A 69 22.54 -14.95 -5.30
N PHE A 70 21.30 -14.51 -5.44
CA PHE A 70 20.17 -14.91 -4.60
C PHE A 70 19.11 -15.62 -5.44
N GLY A 71 18.52 -16.67 -4.90
CA GLY A 71 17.37 -17.35 -5.46
C GLY A 71 16.39 -17.74 -4.36
N ASP A 72 15.08 -17.61 -4.63
CA ASP A 72 14.00 -18.01 -3.73
C ASP A 72 12.89 -18.66 -4.58
N LEU A 73 12.47 -19.84 -4.21
CA LEU A 73 11.37 -20.57 -4.82
C LEU A 73 10.29 -20.79 -3.76
N GLN A 74 9.10 -20.31 -4.02
CA GLN A 74 7.95 -20.47 -3.12
C GLN A 74 6.77 -21.08 -3.87
N GLY A 75 6.15 -22.10 -3.30
CA GLY A 75 4.87 -22.65 -3.70
C GLY A 75 3.83 -22.37 -2.62
N ARG A 76 2.67 -21.81 -3.00
CA ARG A 76 1.51 -21.56 -2.13
C ARG A 76 0.30 -22.31 -2.66
N PHE A 77 -0.38 -23.04 -1.78
CA PHE A 77 -1.59 -23.81 -2.08
C PHE A 77 -2.67 -23.36 -1.09
N ILE A 78 -3.78 -22.89 -1.61
CA ILE A 78 -4.85 -22.27 -0.83
C ILE A 78 -6.16 -22.89 -1.25
N SER A 79 -6.96 -23.31 -0.27
CA SER A 79 -8.38 -23.63 -0.41
C SER A 79 -9.16 -22.58 0.36
N TYR A 80 -10.17 -22.00 -0.29
CA TYR A 80 -11.01 -20.97 0.31
C TYR A 80 -12.48 -21.27 -0.01
N GLU A 81 -13.24 -21.56 1.05
CA GLU A 81 -14.65 -21.92 1.00
C GLU A 81 -15.45 -20.93 1.85
N THR A 82 -16.59 -20.48 1.35
CA THR A 82 -17.54 -19.62 2.07
C THR A 82 -18.94 -20.06 1.67
N ASP A 83 -19.84 -20.18 2.64
CA ASP A 83 -21.24 -20.52 2.41
C ASP A 83 -22.13 -19.72 3.35
N GLY A 84 -23.21 -19.14 2.82
CA GLY A 84 -24.21 -18.42 3.59
C GLY A 84 -24.79 -17.21 2.85
N ILE A 85 -25.11 -16.18 3.61
CA ILE A 85 -25.71 -14.93 3.15
C ILE A 85 -24.76 -13.78 3.52
N ASN A 86 -24.54 -12.84 2.61
CA ASN A 86 -23.73 -11.63 2.84
C ASN A 86 -24.56 -10.50 3.47
N SER A 87 -23.93 -9.33 3.69
CA SER A 87 -24.59 -8.15 4.26
C SER A 87 -25.74 -7.59 3.42
N ASP A 88 -25.74 -7.83 2.11
CA ASP A 88 -26.78 -7.38 1.17
C ASP A 88 -27.96 -8.36 1.09
N ILE A 89 -27.92 -9.42 1.92
CA ILE A 89 -28.94 -10.48 2.03
C ILE A 89 -28.98 -11.36 0.76
N ASP A 90 -27.86 -11.39 0.02
CA ASP A 90 -27.67 -12.26 -1.12
C ASP A 90 -26.96 -13.56 -0.73
N GLU A 91 -27.28 -14.65 -1.45
CA GLU A 91 -26.53 -15.90 -1.33
C GLU A 91 -25.07 -15.68 -1.70
N PHE A 92 -24.16 -16.07 -0.83
CA PHE A 92 -22.73 -15.83 -0.98
C PHE A 92 -21.94 -17.10 -0.80
N ILE A 93 -21.51 -17.66 -1.93
CA ILE A 93 -20.77 -18.93 -1.98
C ILE A 93 -19.44 -18.69 -2.69
N ILE A 94 -18.34 -19.10 -2.06
CA ILE A 94 -17.01 -19.17 -2.65
C ILE A 94 -16.53 -20.63 -2.48
N ASP A 95 -16.03 -21.23 -3.56
CA ASP A 95 -15.33 -22.52 -3.54
C ASP A 95 -14.15 -22.42 -4.51
N GLU A 96 -13.01 -21.96 -3.97
CA GLU A 96 -11.83 -21.62 -4.76
C GLU A 96 -10.59 -22.34 -4.28
N ASN A 97 -9.79 -22.80 -5.24
CA ASN A 97 -8.52 -23.44 -4.99
C ASN A 97 -7.42 -22.75 -5.81
N TYR A 98 -6.38 -22.29 -5.14
CA TYR A 98 -5.25 -21.59 -5.77
C TYR A 98 -3.96 -22.36 -5.60
N SER A 99 -3.16 -22.38 -6.67
CA SER A 99 -1.81 -22.92 -6.67
C SER A 99 -0.87 -21.89 -7.30
N PHE A 100 -0.04 -21.27 -6.48
CA PHE A 100 0.85 -20.21 -6.91
C PHE A 100 2.31 -20.64 -6.83
N PHE A 101 3.08 -20.24 -7.85
CA PHE A 101 4.53 -20.36 -7.86
C PHE A 101 5.15 -18.96 -7.95
N ASN A 102 5.91 -18.58 -6.93
CA ASN A 102 6.49 -17.25 -6.74
C ASN A 102 8.03 -17.33 -6.71
N PRO A 103 8.70 -17.47 -7.87
CA PRO A 103 10.15 -17.44 -7.96
C PRO A 103 10.70 -16.03 -7.80
N LYS A 104 11.88 -15.92 -7.14
CA LYS A 104 12.66 -14.68 -7.09
C LYS A 104 14.11 -15.00 -7.36
N ALA A 105 14.79 -14.10 -8.04
CA ALA A 105 16.23 -14.21 -8.30
C ALA A 105 16.86 -12.82 -8.24
N GLY A 106 18.11 -12.75 -7.82
CA GLY A 106 18.84 -11.50 -7.77
C GLY A 106 20.34 -11.70 -7.88
N LEU A 107 21.00 -10.68 -8.40
CA LEU A 107 22.44 -10.58 -8.54
C LEU A 107 22.90 -9.30 -7.86
N THR A 108 23.92 -9.40 -7.01
CA THR A 108 24.55 -8.24 -6.38
C THR A 108 26.01 -8.15 -6.77
N LEU A 109 26.42 -6.96 -7.22
CA LEU A 109 27.80 -6.59 -7.50
C LEU A 109 28.30 -5.61 -6.45
N THR A 110 29.24 -6.02 -5.63
CA THR A 110 29.97 -5.18 -4.68
C THR A 110 31.21 -4.61 -5.38
N LEU A 111 31.17 -3.34 -5.77
CA LEU A 111 32.28 -2.67 -6.44
C LEU A 111 33.42 -2.38 -5.46
N ASN A 112 33.05 -1.98 -4.26
CA ASN A 112 33.95 -1.75 -3.11
C ASN A 112 33.09 -1.70 -1.83
N GLU A 113 33.69 -1.37 -0.68
CA GLU A 113 33.00 -1.31 0.62
C GLU A 113 31.87 -0.29 0.65
N GLU A 114 31.95 0.79 -0.14
CA GLU A 114 30.99 1.87 -0.17
C GLU A 114 29.89 1.67 -1.23
N ASN A 115 30.16 0.93 -2.33
CA ASN A 115 29.32 0.90 -3.53
C ASN A 115 28.84 -0.51 -3.90
N LYS A 116 27.53 -0.65 -4.04
CA LYS A 116 26.88 -1.89 -4.49
C LYS A 116 25.83 -1.61 -5.56
N ILE A 117 25.72 -2.51 -6.52
CA ILE A 117 24.67 -2.54 -7.53
C ILE A 117 23.93 -3.86 -7.37
N TYR A 118 22.63 -3.87 -7.54
CA TYR A 118 21.88 -5.12 -7.64
C TYR A 118 20.89 -5.08 -8.79
N ALA A 119 20.57 -6.26 -9.31
CA ALA A 119 19.45 -6.46 -10.21
C ALA A 119 18.63 -7.65 -9.68
N SER A 120 17.30 -7.55 -9.71
CA SER A 120 16.43 -8.61 -9.26
C SER A 120 15.19 -8.76 -10.12
N TYR A 121 14.65 -9.97 -10.09
CA TYR A 121 13.34 -10.32 -10.60
C TYR A 121 12.56 -11.06 -9.52
N ALA A 122 11.28 -10.73 -9.39
CA ALA A 122 10.36 -11.44 -8.54
C ALA A 122 9.02 -11.64 -9.24
N ARG A 123 8.44 -12.84 -9.07
CA ARG A 123 7.02 -13.06 -9.37
C ARG A 123 6.25 -13.23 -8.07
N ALA A 124 5.11 -12.57 -7.99
CA ALA A 124 4.16 -12.71 -6.91
C ALA A 124 2.75 -12.94 -7.45
N ASN A 125 1.97 -13.75 -6.75
CA ASN A 125 0.57 -13.96 -7.03
C ASN A 125 -0.23 -13.67 -5.75
N ARG A 126 -1.43 -13.11 -5.91
CA ARG A 126 -2.35 -12.80 -4.82
C ARG A 126 -3.76 -13.28 -5.17
N GLU A 127 -4.33 -14.07 -4.29
CA GLU A 127 -5.73 -14.45 -4.35
C GLU A 127 -6.63 -13.27 -3.97
N PRO A 128 -7.88 -13.20 -4.51
CA PRO A 128 -8.87 -12.25 -4.07
C PRO A 128 -9.25 -12.44 -2.60
N SER A 129 -9.62 -11.35 -1.95
CA SER A 129 -10.18 -11.36 -0.59
C SER A 129 -11.70 -11.59 -0.62
N ARG A 130 -12.32 -11.87 0.53
CA ARG A 130 -13.76 -11.94 0.67
C ARG A 130 -14.46 -10.70 0.09
N THR A 131 -14.01 -9.50 0.46
CA THR A 131 -14.60 -8.25 -0.05
C THR A 131 -14.49 -8.10 -1.57
N ASP A 132 -13.44 -8.65 -2.19
CA ASP A 132 -13.33 -8.62 -3.65
C ASP A 132 -14.43 -9.49 -4.30
N PHE A 133 -14.76 -10.65 -3.69
CA PHE A 133 -15.86 -11.51 -4.14
C PHE A 133 -17.25 -10.93 -3.86
N GLU A 134 -17.44 -10.23 -2.75
CA GLU A 134 -18.70 -9.52 -2.44
C GLU A 134 -19.02 -8.44 -3.48
N ASN A 135 -18.02 -7.91 -4.17
CA ASN A 135 -18.16 -6.84 -5.15
C ASN A 135 -17.97 -7.30 -6.61
N GLY A 136 -17.94 -8.61 -6.89
CA GLY A 136 -17.86 -9.13 -8.26
C GLY A 136 -17.29 -10.54 -8.37
N ASN A 137 -16.81 -10.88 -9.57
CA ASN A 137 -16.15 -12.16 -9.85
C ASN A 137 -14.64 -11.93 -10.07
N PRO A 138 -13.86 -11.75 -9.01
CA PRO A 138 -12.44 -11.44 -9.11
C PRO A 138 -11.62 -12.67 -9.52
N VAL A 139 -10.53 -12.41 -10.23
CA VAL A 139 -9.51 -13.40 -10.54
C VAL A 139 -8.19 -13.06 -9.82
N PRO A 140 -7.30 -14.04 -9.59
CA PRO A 140 -6.02 -13.79 -8.92
C PRO A 140 -5.13 -12.83 -9.71
N GLU A 141 -4.50 -11.92 -8.97
CA GLU A 141 -3.51 -10.98 -9.48
C GLU A 141 -2.15 -11.66 -9.64
N THR A 142 -1.44 -11.35 -10.73
CA THR A 142 -0.04 -11.73 -10.93
C THR A 142 0.82 -10.49 -11.15
N LEU A 143 1.95 -10.41 -10.45
CA LEU A 143 2.98 -9.40 -10.62
C LEU A 143 4.28 -10.04 -11.11
N ASN A 144 4.90 -9.44 -12.13
CA ASN A 144 6.32 -9.62 -12.44
C ASN A 144 7.05 -8.30 -12.15
N ASP A 145 8.00 -8.34 -11.25
CA ASP A 145 8.74 -7.18 -10.77
C ASP A 145 10.21 -7.29 -11.15
N PHE A 146 10.74 -6.27 -11.80
CA PHE A 146 12.13 -6.13 -12.20
C PHE A 146 12.71 -4.89 -11.54
N GLU A 147 13.83 -5.05 -10.85
CA GLU A 147 14.51 -3.96 -10.19
C GLU A 147 15.98 -3.87 -10.58
N LEU A 148 16.49 -2.64 -10.64
CA LEU A 148 17.91 -2.31 -10.74
C LEU A 148 18.22 -1.24 -9.70
N GLY A 149 19.04 -1.59 -8.71
CA GLY A 149 19.34 -0.70 -7.61
C GLY A 149 20.82 -0.38 -7.46
N TYR A 150 21.08 0.79 -6.93
CA TYR A 150 22.41 1.25 -6.54
C TYR A 150 22.40 1.71 -5.09
N ARG A 151 23.40 1.27 -4.34
CA ARG A 151 23.62 1.67 -2.94
C ARG A 151 25.01 2.24 -2.77
N PHE A 152 25.07 3.46 -2.26
CA PHE A 152 26.27 4.11 -1.77
C PHE A 152 26.15 4.31 -0.25
N THR A 153 27.20 3.96 0.51
CA THR A 153 27.24 4.14 1.96
C THR A 153 28.63 4.52 2.40
N LYS A 154 28.74 5.70 2.99
CA LYS A 154 29.95 6.23 3.61
C LYS A 154 29.60 6.85 4.96
N GLU A 155 30.57 7.14 5.85
CA GLU A 155 30.34 7.62 7.20
C GLU A 155 29.27 8.74 7.33
N ARG A 156 29.26 9.70 6.40
CA ARG A 156 28.41 10.89 6.46
C ARG A 156 27.43 11.00 5.30
N ALA A 157 27.41 10.03 4.43
CA ALA A 157 26.54 10.04 3.24
C ALA A 157 26.04 8.64 2.91
N ARG A 158 24.78 8.53 2.61
CA ARG A 158 24.18 7.32 2.05
C ARG A 158 23.25 7.72 0.92
N VAL A 159 23.25 6.95 -0.14
CA VAL A 159 22.33 7.10 -1.26
C VAL A 159 21.85 5.71 -1.66
N PHE A 160 20.56 5.57 -1.85
CA PHE A 160 19.93 4.41 -2.44
C PHE A 160 19.10 4.89 -3.62
N ALA A 161 19.27 4.26 -4.77
CA ALA A 161 18.46 4.50 -5.96
C ALA A 161 17.95 3.17 -6.48
N ASN A 162 16.66 3.08 -6.82
CA ASN A 162 16.02 1.89 -7.36
C ASN A 162 15.18 2.25 -8.58
N LEU A 163 15.51 1.68 -9.72
CA LEU A 163 14.67 1.68 -10.92
C LEU A 163 13.86 0.39 -10.89
N TYR A 164 12.54 0.49 -11.03
CA TYR A 164 11.67 -0.69 -11.04
C TYR A 164 10.71 -0.67 -12.22
N PHE A 165 10.35 -1.87 -12.66
CA PHE A 165 9.27 -2.12 -13.62
C PHE A 165 8.41 -3.27 -13.12
N MET A 166 7.19 -2.95 -12.72
CA MET A 166 6.17 -3.87 -12.24
C MET A 166 5.14 -4.10 -13.33
N ASP A 167 5.05 -5.31 -13.86
CA ASP A 167 4.09 -5.72 -14.88
C ASP A 167 3.03 -6.60 -14.25
N TYR A 168 1.79 -6.12 -14.26
CA TYR A 168 0.65 -6.79 -13.64
C TYR A 168 -0.27 -7.41 -14.67
N ARG A 169 -0.82 -8.55 -14.30
CA ARG A 169 -2.00 -9.16 -14.93
C ARG A 169 -3.09 -9.26 -13.89
N ASP A 170 -4.27 -8.82 -14.28
CA ASP A 170 -5.46 -8.85 -13.44
C ASP A 170 -5.26 -8.17 -12.08
N GLN A 171 -4.54 -7.04 -12.08
CA GLN A 171 -4.31 -6.27 -10.86
C GLN A 171 -5.64 -5.89 -10.22
N LEU A 172 -5.81 -6.19 -8.93
CA LEU A 172 -6.95 -5.76 -8.13
C LEU A 172 -6.72 -4.30 -7.68
N VAL A 173 -7.15 -3.36 -8.52
CA VAL A 173 -7.02 -1.91 -8.28
C VAL A 173 -8.25 -1.38 -7.52
N LEU A 174 -8.05 -0.31 -6.77
CA LEU A 174 -9.16 0.43 -6.16
C LEU A 174 -9.98 1.09 -7.28
N THR A 175 -11.29 0.90 -7.25
CA THR A 175 -12.19 1.54 -8.23
C THR A 175 -12.43 3.02 -7.93
N GLY A 176 -12.15 3.43 -6.69
CA GLY A 176 -12.55 4.70 -6.10
C GLY A 176 -13.85 4.59 -5.31
N ALA A 177 -14.72 3.64 -5.63
CA ALA A 177 -15.97 3.42 -4.92
C ALA A 177 -15.75 2.81 -3.53
N ILE A 178 -16.72 3.02 -2.68
CA ILE A 178 -16.82 2.43 -1.34
C ILE A 178 -18.13 1.64 -1.24
N ASP A 179 -18.13 0.59 -0.43
CA ASP A 179 -19.31 -0.17 -0.09
C ASP A 179 -20.20 0.57 0.95
N ASP A 180 -21.30 -0.04 1.36
CA ASP A 180 -22.29 0.53 2.28
C ASP A 180 -21.76 0.83 3.70
N VAL A 181 -20.62 0.22 4.06
CA VAL A 181 -19.93 0.46 5.33
C VAL A 181 -18.69 1.35 5.20
N GLY A 182 -18.42 1.85 3.98
CA GLY A 182 -17.30 2.76 3.68
C GLY A 182 -15.98 2.06 3.40
N ALA A 183 -15.97 0.73 3.18
CA ALA A 183 -14.75 0.03 2.78
C ALA A 183 -14.49 0.20 1.27
N PRO A 184 -13.22 0.33 0.85
CA PRO A 184 -12.90 0.57 -0.55
C PRO A 184 -13.09 -0.68 -1.41
N ILE A 185 -13.77 -0.52 -2.54
CA ILE A 185 -14.03 -1.56 -3.53
C ILE A 185 -12.84 -1.72 -4.47
N ARG A 186 -12.49 -2.97 -4.79
CA ARG A 186 -11.47 -3.33 -5.79
C ARG A 186 -12.09 -4.11 -6.95
N GLN A 187 -11.44 -3.98 -8.11
CA GLN A 187 -11.80 -4.72 -9.31
C GLN A 187 -10.52 -5.06 -10.10
N ASN A 188 -10.54 -6.17 -10.83
CA ASN A 188 -9.45 -6.47 -11.75
C ASN A 188 -9.43 -5.47 -12.92
N SER A 189 -8.27 -4.84 -13.13
CA SER A 189 -8.07 -3.87 -14.21
C SER A 189 -7.55 -4.49 -15.51
N GLY A 190 -7.41 -5.81 -15.57
CA GLY A 190 -6.73 -6.50 -16.67
C GLY A 190 -5.21 -6.28 -16.61
N SER A 191 -4.62 -5.80 -17.69
CA SER A 191 -3.18 -5.55 -17.75
C SER A 191 -2.85 -4.13 -17.26
N SER A 192 -1.84 -4.01 -16.41
CA SER A 192 -1.36 -2.71 -15.92
C SER A 192 0.15 -2.74 -15.67
N TYR A 193 0.75 -1.58 -15.49
CA TYR A 193 2.17 -1.49 -15.13
C TYR A 193 2.47 -0.28 -14.25
N ARG A 194 3.59 -0.42 -13.52
CA ARG A 194 4.23 0.69 -12.80
C ARG A 194 5.70 0.71 -13.22
N LEU A 195 6.19 1.85 -13.66
CA LEU A 195 7.60 2.09 -13.96
C LEU A 195 8.05 3.31 -13.19
N GLY A 196 9.12 3.19 -12.40
CA GLY A 196 9.54 4.33 -11.60
C GLY A 196 11.00 4.27 -11.15
N LEU A 197 11.45 5.42 -10.69
CA LEU A 197 12.74 5.64 -10.04
C LEU A 197 12.49 6.15 -8.62
N GLU A 198 13.00 5.45 -7.64
CA GLU A 198 13.03 5.87 -6.25
C GLU A 198 14.45 6.22 -5.82
N VAL A 199 14.61 7.36 -5.17
CA VAL A 199 15.90 7.78 -4.61
C VAL A 199 15.71 8.21 -3.17
N GLU A 200 16.48 7.61 -2.29
CA GLU A 200 16.61 8.02 -0.89
C GLU A 200 18.04 8.41 -0.62
N ALA A 201 18.25 9.49 0.12
CA ALA A 201 19.57 9.90 0.53
C ALA A 201 19.59 10.37 1.98
N GLY A 202 20.79 10.37 2.57
CA GLY A 202 21.02 10.93 3.89
C GLY A 202 22.42 11.51 3.97
N PHE A 203 22.50 12.76 4.40
CA PHE A 203 23.77 13.47 4.50
C PHE A 203 23.91 14.13 5.88
N GLN A 204 25.04 13.89 6.54
CA GLN A 204 25.44 14.59 7.74
C GLN A 204 26.28 15.82 7.35
N LEU A 205 25.70 17.01 7.43
CA LEU A 205 26.34 18.27 7.06
C LEU A 205 27.00 18.91 8.29
N GLY A 206 28.23 18.50 8.56
CA GLY A 206 28.93 18.90 9.76
C GLY A 206 28.38 18.22 11.02
N ARG A 207 28.41 18.95 12.17
CA ARG A 207 27.94 18.41 13.47
C ARG A 207 26.49 18.80 13.78
N GLN A 208 26.00 19.84 13.15
CA GLN A 208 24.74 20.47 13.52
C GLN A 208 23.59 20.20 12.55
N PHE A 209 23.85 19.76 11.32
CA PHE A 209 22.81 19.56 10.32
C PHE A 209 22.85 18.16 9.74
N ALA A 210 21.68 17.58 9.53
CA ALA A 210 21.49 16.40 8.71
C ALA A 210 20.30 16.61 7.77
N ILE A 211 20.39 16.08 6.55
CA ILE A 211 19.32 16.14 5.56
C ILE A 211 19.03 14.73 5.04
N THR A 212 17.75 14.38 4.94
CA THR A 212 17.31 13.06 4.48
C THR A 212 16.21 13.23 3.43
N PRO A 213 16.56 13.57 2.18
CA PRO A 213 15.61 13.67 1.08
C PRO A 213 15.23 12.29 0.53
N ASN A 214 14.02 12.19 0.00
CA ASN A 214 13.56 11.09 -0.83
C ASN A 214 12.69 11.61 -1.97
N ILE A 215 12.69 10.89 -3.09
CA ILE A 215 11.82 11.17 -4.23
C ILE A 215 11.46 9.86 -4.93
N ALA A 216 10.19 9.71 -5.29
CA ALA A 216 9.69 8.69 -6.19
C ALA A 216 9.11 9.39 -7.43
N LEU A 217 9.59 8.99 -8.59
CA LEU A 217 9.09 9.41 -9.89
C LEU A 217 8.55 8.17 -10.59
N SER A 218 7.29 8.14 -10.96
CA SER A 218 6.69 6.94 -11.56
C SER A 218 5.66 7.26 -12.61
N THR A 219 5.38 6.29 -13.48
CA THR A 219 4.20 6.24 -14.31
C THR A 219 3.45 4.95 -14.00
N ASN A 220 2.15 5.07 -13.75
CA ASN A 220 1.30 4.01 -13.23
C ASN A 220 0.05 3.93 -14.11
N LYS A 221 -0.02 2.95 -15.02
CA LYS A 221 -1.07 2.90 -16.04
C LYS A 221 -1.74 1.54 -16.11
N ASN A 222 -3.08 1.56 -16.23
CA ASN A 222 -3.83 0.49 -16.83
C ASN A 222 -3.59 0.51 -18.34
N ARG A 223 -3.55 -0.68 -18.99
CA ARG A 223 -3.42 -0.81 -20.45
C ARG A 223 -4.75 -1.23 -21.03
N ASP A 224 -5.16 -0.55 -22.13
CA ASP A 224 -6.41 -0.86 -22.82
C ASP A 224 -7.59 -1.03 -21.84
N PHE A 225 -7.78 -0.03 -20.97
CA PHE A 225 -8.79 -0.08 -19.92
C PHE A 225 -10.19 0.04 -20.51
N PHE A 226 -11.04 -0.96 -20.25
CA PHE A 226 -12.41 -0.96 -20.68
C PHE A 226 -13.33 -0.46 -19.56
N PHE A 227 -14.23 0.43 -19.92
CA PHE A 227 -15.21 0.99 -19.01
C PHE A 227 -16.58 1.08 -19.70
N GLN A 228 -17.64 0.71 -19.00
CA GLN A 228 -19.00 0.88 -19.50
C GLN A 228 -19.46 2.31 -19.24
N ARG A 229 -19.72 3.04 -20.33
CA ARG A 229 -20.18 4.42 -20.30
C ARG A 229 -21.39 4.57 -21.22
N ASP A 230 -22.48 5.16 -20.68
CA ASP A 230 -23.72 5.41 -21.40
C ASP A 230 -24.31 4.13 -22.02
N GLY A 231 -24.19 3.01 -21.29
CA GLY A 231 -24.66 1.69 -21.73
C GLY A 231 -23.75 0.97 -22.74
N GLU A 232 -22.63 1.57 -23.17
CA GLU A 232 -21.69 1.01 -24.13
C GLU A 232 -20.32 0.75 -23.49
N LEU A 233 -19.73 -0.41 -23.81
CA LEU A 233 -18.37 -0.75 -23.39
C LEU A 233 -17.35 -0.01 -24.26
N GLN A 234 -16.60 0.91 -23.67
CA GLN A 234 -15.62 1.75 -24.34
C GLN A 234 -14.21 1.35 -23.92
N ASN A 235 -13.27 1.31 -24.88
CA ASN A 235 -11.85 1.22 -24.60
C ASN A 235 -11.30 2.64 -24.40
N LEU A 236 -10.89 2.97 -23.18
CA LEU A 236 -10.32 4.27 -22.82
C LEU A 236 -8.81 4.35 -23.09
N GLY A 237 -8.19 3.29 -23.61
CA GLY A 237 -6.74 3.20 -23.79
C GLY A 237 -5.99 3.07 -22.47
N ASN A 238 -4.86 3.73 -22.37
CA ASN A 238 -4.04 3.72 -21.14
C ASN A 238 -4.52 4.80 -20.18
N THR A 239 -5.08 4.38 -19.05
CA THR A 239 -5.56 5.29 -17.99
C THR A 239 -4.64 5.26 -16.77
N ASN A 240 -4.72 6.27 -15.91
CA ASN A 240 -4.01 6.27 -14.63
C ASN A 240 -4.61 5.23 -13.67
N ILE A 241 -3.74 4.55 -12.93
CA ILE A 241 -4.18 3.71 -11.81
C ILE A 241 -4.59 4.63 -10.66
N SER A 242 -5.73 4.34 -10.04
CA SER A 242 -6.25 5.08 -8.91
C SER A 242 -5.22 5.20 -7.76
N PHE A 243 -5.22 6.33 -7.05
CA PHE A 243 -4.34 6.62 -5.90
C PHE A 243 -2.86 6.42 -6.18
N SER A 244 -2.40 6.72 -7.41
CA SER A 244 -1.03 6.48 -7.86
C SER A 244 -0.42 7.73 -8.48
N PRO A 245 -0.01 8.74 -7.65
CA PRO A 245 0.59 9.97 -8.14
C PRO A 245 1.94 9.68 -8.83
N GLU A 246 2.25 10.47 -9.86
CA GLU A 246 3.52 10.30 -10.61
C GLU A 246 4.73 10.81 -9.85
N ILE A 247 4.54 11.74 -8.89
CA ILE A 247 5.63 12.34 -8.10
C ILE A 247 5.25 12.32 -6.63
N ILE A 248 6.11 11.71 -5.81
CA ILE A 248 6.09 11.85 -4.36
C ILE A 248 7.49 12.26 -3.92
N ALA A 249 7.61 13.34 -3.16
CA ALA A 249 8.89 13.77 -2.63
C ALA A 249 8.77 14.11 -1.14
N GLY A 250 9.82 13.83 -0.39
CA GLY A 250 9.91 14.13 1.01
C GLY A 250 11.32 14.57 1.42
N ASN A 251 11.40 15.31 2.50
CA ASN A 251 12.67 15.68 3.09
C ASN A 251 12.54 15.84 4.60
N ARG A 252 13.56 15.44 5.34
CA ARG A 252 13.74 15.81 6.73
C ARG A 252 15.05 16.56 6.88
N LEU A 253 14.97 17.81 7.34
CA LEU A 253 16.10 18.62 7.73
C LEU A 253 16.17 18.65 9.25
N ASP A 254 17.21 18.04 9.82
CA ASP A 254 17.48 18.05 11.25
C ASP A 254 18.54 19.12 11.59
N PHE A 255 18.26 19.90 12.62
CA PHE A 255 19.20 20.86 13.21
C PHE A 255 19.44 20.53 14.70
N PHE A 256 20.70 20.42 15.08
CA PHE A 256 21.17 20.12 16.43
C PHE A 256 21.88 21.34 17.03
N PRO A 257 21.14 22.38 17.51
CA PRO A 257 21.76 23.63 17.98
C PRO A 257 22.63 23.43 19.21
N VAL A 258 22.20 22.55 20.11
CA VAL A 258 22.90 22.16 21.32
C VAL A 258 22.76 20.67 21.59
N GLN A 259 23.54 20.14 22.50
CA GLN A 259 23.45 18.73 22.88
C GLN A 259 22.03 18.39 23.39
N ASN A 260 21.52 17.24 22.96
CA ASN A 260 20.21 16.71 23.32
C ASN A 260 18.97 17.47 22.76
N LEU A 261 19.14 18.53 22.00
CA LEU A 261 18.05 19.24 21.31
C LEU A 261 18.14 18.96 19.82
N ARG A 262 17.04 18.46 19.24
CA ARG A 262 16.84 18.28 17.80
C ARG A 262 15.61 19.05 17.36
N LEU A 263 15.79 19.87 16.33
CA LEU A 263 14.73 20.54 15.60
C LEU A 263 14.66 19.92 14.22
N SER A 264 13.49 19.51 13.79
CA SER A 264 13.31 18.84 12.48
C SER A 264 12.22 19.54 11.69
N LEU A 265 12.54 19.92 10.45
CA LEU A 265 11.55 20.33 9.45
C LEU A 265 11.31 19.13 8.51
N LEU A 266 10.07 18.68 8.44
CA LEU A 266 9.62 17.62 7.55
C LEU A 266 8.82 18.24 6.44
N SER A 267 9.21 18.00 5.20
CA SER A 267 8.52 18.50 4.01
C SER A 267 8.02 17.33 3.19
N LYS A 268 6.79 17.41 2.68
CA LYS A 268 6.19 16.39 1.82
C LYS A 268 5.47 17.04 0.66
N TYR A 269 5.76 16.57 -0.54
CA TYR A 269 5.05 16.87 -1.77
C TYR A 269 4.41 15.60 -2.32
N VAL A 270 3.17 15.69 -2.74
CA VAL A 270 2.45 14.64 -3.47
C VAL A 270 1.86 15.28 -4.71
N GLY A 271 2.13 14.71 -5.87
CA GLY A 271 1.60 15.13 -7.16
C GLY A 271 0.11 14.84 -7.29
N GLU A 272 -0.47 15.32 -8.38
CA GLU A 272 -1.86 15.03 -8.74
C GLU A 272 -2.09 13.52 -8.86
N GLN A 273 -3.30 13.08 -8.54
CA GLN A 273 -3.72 11.68 -8.65
C GLN A 273 -5.22 11.60 -8.87
N TYR A 274 -5.69 10.44 -9.32
CA TYR A 274 -7.10 10.18 -9.53
C TYR A 274 -7.63 9.21 -8.46
N LEU A 275 -8.88 9.41 -8.06
CA LEU A 275 -9.59 8.49 -7.15
C LEU A 275 -10.06 7.22 -7.87
N GLY A 276 -10.36 7.33 -9.17
CA GLY A 276 -10.80 6.22 -10.04
C GLY A 276 -9.79 5.91 -11.16
N ASN A 277 -10.14 4.95 -12.03
CA ASN A 277 -9.28 4.44 -13.11
C ASN A 277 -9.67 4.92 -14.51
N ILE A 278 -10.56 5.91 -14.64
CA ILE A 278 -11.10 6.37 -15.93
C ILE A 278 -10.64 7.79 -16.31
N ASP A 279 -9.67 8.34 -15.58
CA ASP A 279 -9.12 9.69 -15.76
C ASP A 279 -10.19 10.79 -15.76
N ALA A 280 -11.30 10.59 -15.01
CA ALA A 280 -12.35 11.57 -14.87
C ALA A 280 -11.84 12.79 -14.07
N GLU A 281 -12.06 14.01 -14.59
CA GLU A 281 -11.65 15.24 -13.91
C GLU A 281 -12.34 15.40 -12.55
N SER A 282 -13.57 14.89 -12.40
CA SER A 282 -14.32 14.82 -11.14
C SER A 282 -13.66 13.94 -10.07
N SER A 283 -12.79 13.01 -10.48
CA SER A 283 -12.06 12.11 -9.57
C SER A 283 -10.64 12.58 -9.25
N LYS A 284 -10.22 13.72 -9.76
CA LYS A 284 -8.85 14.21 -9.63
C LYS A 284 -8.63 14.89 -8.27
N LEU A 285 -7.53 14.57 -7.63
CA LEU A 285 -7.01 15.26 -6.46
C LEU A 285 -5.82 16.13 -6.86
N ASP A 286 -5.84 17.39 -6.46
CA ASP A 286 -4.76 18.33 -6.69
C ASP A 286 -3.49 17.95 -5.95
N ALA A 287 -2.35 18.34 -6.51
CA ALA A 287 -1.06 18.23 -5.84
C ALA A 287 -1.01 19.11 -4.59
N TYR A 288 -0.28 18.66 -3.57
CA TYR A 288 -0.09 19.44 -2.36
C TYR A 288 1.34 19.38 -1.83
N PHE A 289 1.72 20.43 -1.08
CA PHE A 289 2.99 20.53 -0.39
C PHE A 289 2.78 20.98 1.05
N ILE A 290 3.16 20.14 2.00
CA ILE A 290 3.00 20.40 3.43
C ILE A 290 4.33 20.36 4.16
N ASN A 291 4.39 21.05 5.29
CA ASN A 291 5.55 21.06 6.17
C ASN A 291 5.11 20.89 7.61
N ASP A 292 5.82 19.99 8.32
CA ASP A 292 5.66 19.76 9.74
C ASP A 292 6.94 20.16 10.47
N PHE A 293 6.81 20.65 11.70
CA PHE A 293 7.93 21.01 12.53
C PHE A 293 7.93 20.21 13.83
N ASN A 294 9.05 19.54 14.09
CA ASN A 294 9.21 18.71 15.27
C ASN A 294 10.36 19.21 16.15
N VAL A 295 10.12 19.25 17.46
CA VAL A 295 11.12 19.55 18.49
C VAL A 295 11.24 18.34 19.40
N GLN A 296 12.47 17.87 19.61
CA GLN A 296 12.77 16.83 20.59
C GLN A 296 13.89 17.28 21.52
N TYR A 297 13.64 17.19 22.84
CA TYR A 297 14.62 17.50 23.86
C TYR A 297 14.79 16.36 24.84
N ASP A 298 16.02 15.85 24.97
CA ASP A 298 16.38 14.77 25.88
C ASP A 298 16.98 15.32 27.17
N LEU A 299 16.28 15.13 28.26
CA LEU A 299 16.75 15.40 29.62
C LEU A 299 17.27 14.10 30.23
N LYS A 300 18.53 14.10 30.70
CA LYS A 300 19.19 12.91 31.27
C LYS A 300 19.32 13.03 32.78
N ASN A 301 19.18 11.92 33.49
CA ASN A 301 19.37 11.79 34.92
C ASN A 301 18.55 12.80 35.75
N ILE A 302 17.24 12.86 35.53
CA ILE A 302 16.33 13.73 36.27
C ILE A 302 15.60 12.92 37.35
N GLY A 303 16.00 13.13 38.61
CA GLY A 303 15.44 12.42 39.74
C GLY A 303 15.55 10.91 39.58
N PHE A 304 14.41 10.21 39.56
CA PHE A 304 14.34 8.76 39.41
C PHE A 304 14.40 8.29 37.95
N ALA A 305 14.33 9.21 36.99
CA ALA A 305 14.30 8.87 35.55
C ALA A 305 15.70 8.93 34.93
N LYS A 306 16.11 7.89 34.22
CA LYS A 306 17.35 7.88 33.43
C LYS A 306 17.27 8.83 32.23
N ARG A 307 16.10 8.99 31.66
CA ARG A 307 15.84 9.91 30.55
C ARG A 307 14.38 10.34 30.52
N VAL A 308 14.17 11.63 30.28
CA VAL A 308 12.88 12.20 29.91
C VAL A 308 13.04 12.83 28.53
N THR A 309 12.32 12.32 27.53
CA THR A 309 12.29 12.89 26.19
C THR A 309 11.01 13.71 26.05
N LEU A 310 11.16 15.01 25.87
CA LEU A 310 10.05 15.92 25.55
C LEU A 310 9.95 16.05 24.03
N THR A 311 8.73 15.95 23.49
CA THR A 311 8.45 16.11 22.07
C THR A 311 7.34 17.12 21.85
N ALA A 312 7.48 17.96 20.81
CA ALA A 312 6.43 18.81 20.32
C ALA A 312 6.41 18.70 18.78
N LEU A 313 5.25 18.45 18.23
CA LEU A 313 5.02 18.36 16.79
C LEU A 313 3.97 19.39 16.40
N VAL A 314 4.28 20.22 15.43
CA VAL A 314 3.33 21.13 14.78
C VAL A 314 3.15 20.62 13.35
N ASN A 315 2.00 20.06 13.05
CA ASN A 315 1.64 19.58 11.72
C ASN A 315 1.16 20.75 10.87
N ASN A 316 1.46 20.69 9.58
CA ASN A 316 0.99 21.62 8.56
C ASN A 316 1.22 23.10 8.98
N ILE A 317 2.48 23.46 9.24
CA ILE A 317 2.87 24.75 9.84
C ILE A 317 2.44 25.98 9.01
N PHE A 318 2.22 25.80 7.70
CA PHE A 318 1.76 26.85 6.80
C PHE A 318 0.24 26.87 6.61
N SER A 319 -0.48 25.94 7.29
CA SER A 319 -1.94 25.83 7.26
C SER A 319 -2.50 25.64 5.83
N GLU A 320 -1.80 24.87 5.00
CA GLU A 320 -2.23 24.50 3.66
C GLU A 320 -3.58 23.79 3.69
N GLU A 321 -4.49 24.16 2.80
CA GLU A 321 -5.77 23.46 2.62
C GLU A 321 -5.60 22.44 1.53
N TYR A 322 -5.72 21.14 1.87
CA TYR A 322 -5.53 20.08 0.90
C TYR A 322 -6.43 18.87 1.17
N VAL A 323 -6.64 18.10 0.11
CA VAL A 323 -7.35 16.83 0.14
C VAL A 323 -6.36 15.73 -0.25
N SER A 324 -6.18 14.74 0.63
CA SER A 324 -5.24 13.63 0.38
C SER A 324 -5.95 12.33 0.01
N ASN A 325 -7.26 12.26 0.17
CA ASN A 325 -8.05 11.06 -0.07
C ASN A 325 -9.52 11.44 -0.33
N GLY A 326 -10.28 10.50 -0.90
CA GLY A 326 -11.69 10.64 -1.21
C GLY A 326 -12.26 9.34 -1.75
N TYR A 327 -13.45 9.40 -2.28
CA TYR A 327 -14.07 8.30 -3.02
C TYR A 327 -14.65 8.83 -4.33
N PHE A 328 -14.79 7.94 -5.29
CA PHE A 328 -15.33 8.20 -6.63
C PHE A 328 -16.22 7.05 -7.04
N PHE A 329 -17.36 7.34 -7.60
CA PHE A 329 -18.29 6.33 -8.10
C PHE A 329 -18.95 6.78 -9.39
N THR A 330 -19.44 5.79 -10.13
CA THR A 330 -20.28 6.00 -11.29
C THR A 330 -21.54 5.13 -11.18
N TYR A 331 -22.62 5.61 -11.74
CA TYR A 331 -23.85 4.82 -11.92
C TYR A 331 -24.54 5.20 -13.22
N ASP A 332 -25.27 4.26 -13.80
CA ASP A 332 -26.04 4.48 -14.99
C ASP A 332 -27.45 4.95 -14.63
N ASP A 333 -27.81 6.16 -15.09
CA ASP A 333 -29.14 6.73 -14.98
C ASP A 333 -29.93 6.42 -16.26
N ASP A 334 -30.90 5.52 -16.16
CA ASP A 334 -31.85 5.16 -17.22
C ASP A 334 -33.27 5.66 -16.91
N PHE A 335 -33.44 6.33 -15.76
CA PHE A 335 -34.74 6.78 -15.25
C PHE A 335 -35.05 8.23 -15.66
N SER A 336 -34.09 9.15 -15.59
CA SER A 336 -34.29 10.58 -15.86
C SER A 336 -34.67 10.86 -17.31
N ASN A 337 -34.19 10.07 -18.26
CA ASN A 337 -34.51 10.15 -19.67
C ASN A 337 -34.81 8.74 -20.22
N PRO A 338 -36.07 8.28 -20.16
CA PRO A 338 -36.44 6.92 -20.54
C PRO A 338 -35.98 6.53 -21.97
N GLY A 339 -35.22 5.44 -22.05
CA GLY A 339 -34.66 4.92 -23.30
C GLY A 339 -33.24 5.46 -23.60
N THR A 340 -32.69 6.25 -22.72
CA THR A 340 -31.28 6.72 -22.81
C THR A 340 -30.57 6.42 -21.49
N VAL A 341 -29.51 5.62 -21.55
CA VAL A 341 -28.63 5.40 -20.40
C VAL A 341 -27.61 6.52 -20.37
N THR A 342 -27.42 7.17 -19.21
CA THR A 342 -26.40 8.20 -19.00
C THR A 342 -25.56 7.85 -17.78
N THR A 343 -24.25 7.70 -17.94
CA THR A 343 -23.35 7.44 -16.83
C THR A 343 -23.11 8.74 -16.05
N ILE A 344 -23.52 8.74 -14.79
CA ILE A 344 -23.32 9.84 -13.85
C ILE A 344 -22.08 9.57 -13.00
N GLU A 345 -21.23 10.59 -12.88
CA GLU A 345 -20.01 10.56 -12.06
C GLU A 345 -20.23 11.34 -10.77
N GLY A 346 -19.76 10.80 -9.64
CA GLY A 346 -19.78 11.47 -8.34
C GLY A 346 -18.49 11.26 -7.58
N ALA A 347 -18.12 12.25 -6.78
CA ALA A 347 -16.94 12.18 -5.91
C ALA A 347 -17.21 12.82 -4.55
N GLY A 348 -16.58 12.28 -3.52
CA GLY A 348 -16.52 12.88 -2.20
C GLY A 348 -15.08 12.98 -1.72
N TYR A 349 -14.76 14.02 -0.97
CA TYR A 349 -13.39 14.36 -0.60
C TYR A 349 -13.22 14.39 0.92
N TYR A 350 -12.08 13.90 1.41
CA TYR A 350 -11.70 13.93 2.82
C TYR A 350 -10.64 15.02 3.05
N PRO A 351 -11.05 16.26 3.40
CA PRO A 351 -10.12 17.34 3.66
C PRO A 351 -9.26 17.05 4.89
N GLN A 352 -8.00 17.43 4.82
CA GLN A 352 -7.05 17.25 5.91
C GLN A 352 -7.08 18.44 6.88
N ALA A 353 -6.63 18.17 8.11
CA ALA A 353 -6.56 19.20 9.14
C ALA A 353 -5.54 20.29 8.76
N LYS A 354 -5.93 21.55 9.00
CA LYS A 354 -5.01 22.69 8.98
C LYS A 354 -3.99 22.55 10.11
N ILE A 355 -3.27 23.61 10.42
CA ILE A 355 -2.27 23.62 11.49
C ILE A 355 -2.84 23.03 12.78
N ASN A 356 -2.14 22.09 13.35
CA ASN A 356 -2.46 21.46 14.64
C ASN A 356 -1.17 21.02 15.33
N PHE A 357 -1.24 20.69 16.62
CA PHE A 357 -0.04 20.34 17.37
C PHE A 357 -0.28 19.19 18.36
N LEU A 358 0.80 18.49 18.65
CA LEU A 358 0.89 17.42 19.64
C LEU A 358 2.07 17.68 20.57
N ILE A 359 1.89 17.44 21.86
CA ILE A 359 2.97 17.52 22.87
C ILE A 359 3.00 16.18 23.60
N GLY A 360 4.22 15.65 23.79
CA GLY A 360 4.43 14.37 24.45
C GLY A 360 5.65 14.36 25.37
N ALA A 361 5.61 13.46 26.36
CA ALA A 361 6.75 13.16 27.22
C ALA A 361 6.91 11.65 27.38
N THR A 362 8.13 11.15 27.13
CA THR A 362 8.49 9.75 27.35
C THR A 362 9.48 9.65 28.50
N VAL A 363 9.15 8.89 29.54
CA VAL A 363 9.99 8.68 30.71
C VAL A 363 10.56 7.28 30.69
N ARG A 364 11.90 7.17 30.82
CA ARG A 364 12.61 5.89 30.98
C ARG A 364 13.26 5.83 32.36
N PHE A 365 13.00 4.75 33.07
CA PHE A 365 13.52 4.46 34.42
C PHE A 365 14.80 3.64 34.38
#